data_974e93b159de629f7e23ff677c0442a4
#
_entry.id   974e93b159de629f7e23ff677c0442a4
#
_cell.length_a   1.000
_cell.length_b   1.000
_cell.length_c   1.000
_cell.angle_alpha   90.00
_cell.angle_beta   90.00
_cell.angle_gamma   90.00
#
_symmetry.space_group_name_H-M   'P 1'
#
loop_
_entity.id
_entity.type
_entity.pdbx_description
1 polymer ?
#
loop_
_entity_poly.entity_id
_entity_poly.type
_entity_poly.pdbx_seq_one_letter_code
_entity_poly.pdbx_strand_id
1 'polypeptide(L)'
;MSTPTAGRKNAHDYKARLVWDGNLGDGTTTYTGYGRKYRVQFDGKPDLSGSADPIFRGDPSLYNPEDYFVASLSSCHLLSYLALCARSKINVIAYEDDASGTLVLRPDGGGKFESVTLRPSVTLAPGSDEKKAFELHETAHDMCFIAASVSIPVLHEPRIRIDQAGDQTAKPAQKSTESEARP
;
A
#
# COMPACT_ATOMS: atom_id res chain seq x y z
N MET A 1 15.06 14.15 -27.75
CA MET A 1 13.96 13.56 -28.56
C MET A 1 13.99 12.07 -28.33
N SER A 2 13.09 11.56 -27.51
CA SER A 2 13.03 10.12 -27.17
C SER A 2 12.20 9.43 -28.25
N THR A 3 12.79 8.46 -28.92
CA THR A 3 12.13 7.61 -29.92
C THR A 3 10.99 6.85 -29.27
N PRO A 4 9.77 6.81 -29.88
CA PRO A 4 8.69 5.98 -29.39
C PRO A 4 9.07 4.50 -29.54
N THR A 5 9.19 3.80 -28.44
CA THR A 5 9.35 2.34 -28.44
C THR A 5 8.10 1.71 -29.07
N ALA A 6 8.28 0.96 -30.14
CA ALA A 6 7.20 0.23 -30.81
C ALA A 6 6.41 -0.59 -29.81
N GLY A 7 5.09 -0.37 -29.74
CA GLY A 7 4.21 -0.83 -28.68
C GLY A 7 4.27 -2.32 -28.46
N ARG A 8 4.72 -2.74 -27.29
CA ARG A 8 4.45 -4.07 -26.77
C ARG A 8 2.94 -4.16 -26.54
N LYS A 9 2.23 -5.03 -27.27
CA LYS A 9 0.85 -5.39 -26.95
C LYS A 9 0.84 -5.83 -25.46
N ASN A 10 0.01 -5.23 -24.63
CA ASN A 10 -0.12 -5.45 -23.17
C ASN A 10 0.96 -4.80 -22.27
N ALA A 11 1.57 -3.68 -22.68
CA ALA A 11 2.40 -2.87 -21.79
C ALA A 11 1.61 -1.66 -21.26
N HIS A 12 1.75 -1.37 -19.97
CA HIS A 12 1.16 -0.22 -19.30
C HIS A 12 2.29 0.60 -18.68
N ASP A 13 2.37 1.88 -19.01
CA ASP A 13 3.38 2.79 -18.49
C ASP A 13 2.84 3.54 -17.26
N TYR A 14 3.66 3.60 -16.21
CA TYR A 14 3.39 4.35 -14.99
C TYR A 14 4.44 5.45 -14.84
N LYS A 15 4.01 6.64 -14.41
CA LYS A 15 4.89 7.80 -14.22
C LYS A 15 4.58 8.45 -12.89
N ALA A 16 5.64 8.88 -12.22
CA ALA A 16 5.56 9.74 -11.05
C ALA A 16 6.61 10.85 -11.20
N ARG A 17 6.27 12.05 -10.76
CA ARG A 17 7.20 13.17 -10.62
C ARG A 17 7.44 13.41 -9.15
N LEU A 18 8.70 13.44 -8.72
CA LEU A 18 9.07 13.72 -7.34
C LEU A 18 9.70 15.12 -7.27
N VAL A 19 9.26 15.91 -6.30
CA VAL A 19 9.75 17.26 -6.03
C VAL A 19 10.20 17.33 -4.58
N TRP A 20 11.47 17.66 -4.36
CA TRP A 20 12.00 17.87 -3.02
C TRP A 20 11.66 19.28 -2.51
N ASP A 21 11.01 19.37 -1.37
CA ASP A 21 10.57 20.61 -0.73
C ASP A 21 11.39 20.91 0.56
N GLY A 22 12.51 20.22 0.75
CA GLY A 22 13.30 20.30 1.98
C GLY A 22 14.50 21.27 1.94
N ASN A 23 14.64 22.09 0.90
CA ASN A 23 15.70 23.10 0.88
C ASN A 23 15.37 24.23 1.86
N LEU A 24 16.23 24.43 2.86
CA LEU A 24 16.09 25.47 3.90
C LEU A 24 16.95 26.74 3.59
N GLY A 25 17.55 26.81 2.40
CA GLY A 25 18.36 27.92 1.95
C GLY A 25 19.73 27.47 1.43
N ASP A 26 20.43 26.61 2.17
CA ASP A 26 21.80 26.19 1.87
C ASP A 26 21.89 24.82 1.17
N GLY A 27 20.76 24.27 0.74
CA GLY A 27 20.73 22.95 0.10
C GLY A 27 21.20 21.84 1.04
N THR A 28 22.00 20.90 0.51
CA THR A 28 22.48 19.72 1.26
C THR A 28 23.92 19.91 1.77
N THR A 29 24.32 21.11 2.13
CA THR A 29 25.69 21.40 2.60
C THR A 29 26.08 20.63 3.86
N THR A 30 25.11 20.30 4.72
CA THR A 30 25.31 19.41 5.86
C THR A 30 24.15 18.44 5.97
N TYR A 31 24.38 17.25 6.53
CA TYR A 31 23.34 16.24 6.73
C TYR A 31 22.15 16.72 7.59
N THR A 32 22.42 17.67 8.51
CA THR A 32 21.42 18.25 9.40
C THR A 32 20.78 19.53 8.86
N GLY A 33 21.31 20.11 7.78
CA GLY A 33 20.98 21.43 7.25
C GLY A 33 19.80 21.43 6.27
N TYR A 34 19.16 20.28 5.98
CA TYR A 34 18.04 20.22 5.04
C TYR A 34 16.89 19.35 5.53
N GLY A 35 15.69 19.66 5.09
CA GLY A 35 14.48 18.87 5.34
C GLY A 35 14.36 17.68 4.37
N ARG A 36 13.64 16.66 4.79
CA ARG A 36 13.40 15.42 4.00
C ARG A 36 12.03 15.43 3.32
N LYS A 37 11.30 16.51 3.41
CA LYS A 37 9.96 16.64 2.82
C LYS A 37 10.05 16.65 1.30
N TYR A 38 9.14 15.93 0.68
CA TYR A 38 8.95 15.88 -0.77
C TYR A 38 7.48 15.72 -1.13
N ARG A 39 7.15 15.96 -2.39
CA ARG A 39 5.84 15.65 -2.99
C ARG A 39 6.02 14.69 -4.13
N VAL A 40 5.11 13.70 -4.19
CA VAL A 40 4.96 12.81 -5.36
C VAL A 40 3.73 13.23 -6.13
N GLN A 41 3.89 13.49 -7.41
CA GLN A 41 2.86 13.98 -8.31
C GLN A 41 2.54 12.91 -9.36
N PHE A 42 1.26 12.70 -9.57
CA PHE A 42 0.73 11.82 -10.61
C PHE A 42 -0.28 12.61 -11.44
N ASP A 43 -0.26 12.42 -12.76
CA ASP A 43 -1.23 13.08 -13.64
C ASP A 43 -2.67 12.78 -13.23
N GLY A 44 -3.46 13.85 -13.02
CA GLY A 44 -4.87 13.76 -12.69
C GLY A 44 -5.19 13.23 -11.28
N LYS A 45 -4.21 13.19 -10.37
CA LYS A 45 -4.40 12.74 -8.98
C LYS A 45 -3.89 13.78 -7.99
N PRO A 46 -4.39 13.80 -6.74
CA PRO A 46 -3.84 14.63 -5.68
C PRO A 46 -2.36 14.31 -5.41
N ASP A 47 -1.59 15.35 -5.09
CA ASP A 47 -0.20 15.19 -4.65
C ASP A 47 -0.14 14.40 -3.33
N LEU A 48 0.85 13.51 -3.23
CA LEU A 48 1.18 12.85 -1.98
C LEU A 48 2.39 13.56 -1.34
N SER A 49 2.22 14.01 -0.10
CA SER A 49 3.32 14.53 0.71
C SER A 49 4.02 13.39 1.42
N GLY A 50 5.35 13.37 1.34
CA GLY A 50 6.16 12.36 1.99
C GLY A 50 7.40 12.94 2.66
N SER A 51 8.05 12.14 3.48
CA SER A 51 9.32 12.43 4.13
C SER A 51 10.16 11.15 4.22
N ALA A 52 11.30 11.20 4.88
CA ALA A 52 12.04 10.01 5.26
C ALA A 52 11.46 9.40 6.55
N ASP A 53 11.86 8.17 6.86
CA ASP A 53 11.64 7.61 8.20
C ASP A 53 12.29 8.50 9.28
N PRO A 54 11.71 8.62 10.49
CA PRO A 54 12.26 9.40 11.60
C PRO A 54 13.71 9.05 11.96
N ILE A 55 14.15 7.80 11.80
CA ILE A 55 15.55 7.40 12.01
C ILE A 55 16.52 8.10 11.05
N PHE A 56 16.03 8.54 9.89
CA PHE A 56 16.75 9.34 8.89
C PHE A 56 16.39 10.83 8.97
N ARG A 57 15.84 11.31 10.10
CA ARG A 57 15.42 12.69 10.36
C ARG A 57 14.21 13.13 9.55
N GLY A 58 13.35 12.21 9.19
CA GLY A 58 12.07 12.48 8.55
C GLY A 58 11.02 13.02 9.51
N ASP A 59 9.92 13.51 8.95
CA ASP A 59 8.75 13.97 9.67
C ASP A 59 7.81 12.77 9.91
N PRO A 60 7.58 12.36 11.18
CA PRO A 60 6.74 11.20 11.49
C PRO A 60 5.25 11.38 11.16
N SER A 61 4.83 12.59 10.82
CA SER A 61 3.44 12.85 10.38
C SER A 61 3.21 12.63 8.89
N LEU A 62 4.29 12.36 8.13
CA LEU A 62 4.25 12.13 6.68
C LEU A 62 4.66 10.70 6.35
N TYR A 63 4.10 10.19 5.27
CA TYR A 63 4.47 8.86 4.76
C TYR A 63 5.92 8.83 4.28
N ASN A 64 6.59 7.71 4.49
CA ASN A 64 7.93 7.44 3.98
C ASN A 64 7.88 6.41 2.83
N PRO A 65 8.98 6.20 2.10
CA PRO A 65 9.04 5.22 1.01
C PRO A 65 8.74 3.79 1.45
N GLU A 66 9.07 3.44 2.69
CA GLU A 66 8.85 2.13 3.28
C GLU A 66 7.35 1.89 3.51
N ASP A 67 6.60 2.91 3.96
CA ASP A 67 5.14 2.87 4.05
C ASP A 67 4.49 2.61 2.69
N TYR A 68 4.95 3.34 1.65
CA TYR A 68 4.44 3.13 0.28
C TYR A 68 4.75 1.72 -0.23
N PHE A 69 5.91 1.19 0.09
CA PHE A 69 6.31 -0.15 -0.32
C PHE A 69 5.38 -1.22 0.26
N VAL A 70 5.14 -1.20 1.57
CA VAL A 70 4.22 -2.13 2.25
C VAL A 70 2.80 -1.93 1.75
N ALA A 71 2.32 -0.68 1.68
CA ALA A 71 0.97 -0.37 1.20
C ALA A 71 0.74 -0.79 -0.26
N SER A 72 1.75 -0.71 -1.12
CA SER A 72 1.63 -1.14 -2.52
C SER A 72 1.45 -2.66 -2.66
N LEU A 73 2.14 -3.44 -1.84
CA LEU A 73 2.00 -4.89 -1.79
C LEU A 73 0.62 -5.29 -1.28
N SER A 74 0.17 -4.71 -0.16
CA SER A 74 -1.14 -4.95 0.42
C SER A 74 -2.28 -4.59 -0.54
N SER A 75 -2.26 -3.40 -1.12
CA SER A 75 -3.30 -2.95 -2.05
C SER A 75 -3.34 -3.76 -3.35
N CYS A 76 -2.19 -4.19 -3.87
CA CYS A 76 -2.15 -5.06 -5.05
C CYS A 76 -2.76 -6.42 -4.76
N HIS A 77 -2.44 -7.02 -3.61
CA HIS A 77 -3.04 -8.29 -3.18
C HIS A 77 -4.56 -8.16 -3.00
N LEU A 78 -5.03 -7.12 -2.29
CA LEU A 78 -6.46 -6.80 -2.14
C LEU A 78 -7.19 -6.80 -3.48
N LEU A 79 -6.70 -6.02 -4.45
CA LEU A 79 -7.37 -5.87 -5.75
C LEU A 79 -7.38 -7.17 -6.56
N SER A 80 -6.30 -7.95 -6.52
CA SER A 80 -6.22 -9.27 -7.15
C SER A 80 -7.21 -10.24 -6.50
N TYR A 81 -7.25 -10.27 -5.17
CA TYR A 81 -8.15 -11.13 -4.41
C TYR A 81 -9.63 -10.82 -4.67
N LEU A 82 -10.03 -9.55 -4.60
CA LEU A 82 -11.42 -9.15 -4.87
C LEU A 82 -11.85 -9.53 -6.29
N ALA A 83 -10.98 -9.35 -7.28
CA ALA A 83 -11.27 -9.74 -8.65
C ALA A 83 -11.46 -11.25 -8.81
N LEU A 84 -10.65 -12.07 -8.12
CA LEU A 84 -10.77 -13.52 -8.11
C LEU A 84 -12.05 -13.99 -7.41
N CYS A 85 -12.37 -13.41 -6.25
CA CYS A 85 -13.61 -13.70 -5.53
C CYS A 85 -14.84 -13.41 -6.40
N ALA A 86 -14.89 -12.24 -7.03
CA ALA A 86 -16.00 -11.87 -7.91
C ALA A 86 -16.18 -12.86 -9.07
N ARG A 87 -15.10 -13.27 -9.73
CA ARG A 87 -15.11 -14.28 -10.81
C ARG A 87 -15.54 -15.66 -10.32
N SER A 88 -15.23 -15.99 -9.08
CA SER A 88 -15.59 -17.26 -8.41
C SER A 88 -16.96 -17.22 -7.73
N LYS A 89 -17.74 -16.13 -7.89
CA LYS A 89 -19.05 -15.92 -7.27
C LYS A 89 -18.99 -15.93 -5.73
N ILE A 90 -17.88 -15.54 -5.16
CA ILE A 90 -17.70 -15.35 -3.72
C ILE A 90 -17.98 -13.88 -3.42
N ASN A 91 -18.91 -13.62 -2.51
CA ASN A 91 -19.31 -12.27 -2.12
C ASN A 91 -18.52 -11.81 -0.89
N VAL A 92 -17.52 -10.96 -1.11
CA VAL A 92 -16.75 -10.28 -0.05
C VAL A 92 -17.48 -9.00 0.31
N ILE A 93 -17.81 -8.81 1.60
CA ILE A 93 -18.50 -7.62 2.11
C ILE A 93 -17.62 -6.71 2.94
N ALA A 94 -16.50 -7.22 3.47
CA ALA A 94 -15.46 -6.40 4.10
C ALA A 94 -14.08 -7.03 3.92
N TYR A 95 -13.05 -6.18 3.88
CA TYR A 95 -11.65 -6.57 3.82
C TYR A 95 -10.81 -5.53 4.55
N GLU A 96 -9.95 -6.00 5.44
CA GLU A 96 -8.94 -5.21 6.13
C GLU A 96 -7.62 -5.97 6.04
N ASP A 97 -6.48 -5.27 6.08
CA ASP A 97 -5.16 -5.92 6.05
C ASP A 97 -4.18 -5.18 6.97
N ASP A 98 -3.72 -5.86 8.00
CA ASP A 98 -2.68 -5.40 8.92
C ASP A 98 -1.29 -5.82 8.39
N ALA A 99 -0.91 -5.29 7.24
CA ALA A 99 0.36 -5.59 6.61
C ALA A 99 1.54 -5.02 7.39
N SER A 100 2.64 -5.77 7.44
CA SER A 100 3.89 -5.32 8.06
C SER A 100 5.10 -5.78 7.28
N GLY A 101 6.19 -5.01 7.34
CA GLY A 101 7.47 -5.36 6.74
C GLY A 101 8.62 -5.07 7.71
N THR A 102 9.67 -5.88 7.65
CA THR A 102 10.88 -5.69 8.45
C THR A 102 12.02 -5.22 7.55
N LEU A 103 12.46 -3.98 7.74
CA LEU A 103 13.65 -3.43 7.10
C LEU A 103 14.87 -3.65 8.00
N VAL A 104 15.93 -4.23 7.48
CA VAL A 104 17.19 -4.41 8.20
C VAL A 104 18.26 -3.53 7.61
N LEU A 105 18.86 -2.71 8.47
CA LEU A 105 19.96 -1.83 8.10
C LEU A 105 21.30 -2.57 8.22
N ARG A 106 22.20 -2.26 7.29
CA ARG A 106 23.59 -2.73 7.31
C ARG A 106 24.52 -1.67 7.92
N PRO A 107 25.70 -2.07 8.40
CA PRO A 107 26.69 -1.13 8.96
C PRO A 107 27.16 -0.05 7.98
N ASP A 108 27.04 -0.27 6.67
CA ASP A 108 27.40 0.69 5.61
C ASP A 108 26.32 1.77 5.38
N GLY A 109 25.23 1.74 6.15
CA GLY A 109 24.09 2.65 6.01
C GLY A 109 23.08 2.23 4.94
N GLY A 110 23.32 1.15 4.20
CA GLY A 110 22.33 0.53 3.32
C GLY A 110 21.36 -0.36 4.09
N GLY A 111 20.37 -0.91 3.40
CA GLY A 111 19.39 -1.83 4.00
C GLY A 111 18.53 -2.49 2.95
N LYS A 112 17.73 -3.45 3.38
CA LYS A 112 16.67 -4.05 2.58
C LYS A 112 15.59 -4.63 3.47
N PHE A 113 14.40 -4.76 2.95
CA PHE A 113 13.37 -5.56 3.61
C PHE A 113 13.80 -7.04 3.63
N GLU A 114 13.63 -7.68 4.78
CA GLU A 114 13.78 -9.15 4.90
C GLU A 114 12.55 -9.84 4.35
N SER A 115 11.36 -9.33 4.69
CA SER A 115 10.08 -9.83 4.23
C SER A 115 8.99 -8.78 4.41
N VAL A 116 7.85 -8.98 3.74
CA VAL A 116 6.58 -8.33 4.05
C VAL A 116 5.55 -9.42 4.31
N THR A 117 4.75 -9.26 5.37
CA THR A 117 3.64 -10.17 5.70
C THR A 117 2.33 -9.42 5.62
N LEU A 118 1.43 -9.89 4.78
CA LEU A 118 0.05 -9.43 4.66
C LEU A 118 -0.82 -10.24 5.62
N ARG A 119 -1.78 -9.60 6.31
CA ARG A 119 -2.71 -10.26 7.24
C ARG A 119 -4.15 -9.90 6.92
N PRO A 120 -4.64 -10.33 5.74
CA PRO A 120 -6.00 -10.03 5.33
C PRO A 120 -7.02 -10.61 6.30
N SER A 121 -7.97 -9.78 6.72
CA SER A 121 -9.17 -10.17 7.46
C SER A 121 -10.38 -9.94 6.57
N VAL A 122 -11.00 -11.02 6.10
CA VAL A 122 -12.05 -10.98 5.09
C VAL A 122 -13.37 -11.40 5.70
N THR A 123 -14.41 -10.61 5.47
CA THR A 123 -15.79 -10.98 5.82
C THR A 123 -16.56 -11.29 4.54
N LEU A 124 -17.15 -12.48 4.50
CA LEU A 124 -17.95 -12.97 3.38
C LEU A 124 -19.45 -12.85 3.71
N ALA A 125 -20.25 -12.63 2.68
CA ALA A 125 -21.71 -12.74 2.82
C ALA A 125 -22.13 -14.19 3.16
N PRO A 126 -23.28 -14.37 3.84
CA PRO A 126 -23.84 -15.70 4.12
C PRO A 126 -23.97 -16.55 2.85
N GLY A 127 -23.64 -17.83 2.98
CA GLY A 127 -23.69 -18.79 1.87
C GLY A 127 -22.49 -18.78 0.91
N SER A 128 -21.49 -17.93 1.16
CA SER A 128 -20.23 -17.97 0.40
C SER A 128 -19.37 -19.19 0.77
N ASP A 129 -18.60 -19.69 -0.18
CA ASP A 129 -17.65 -20.79 0.05
C ASP A 129 -16.38 -20.27 0.72
N GLU A 130 -16.29 -20.44 2.05
CA GLU A 130 -15.17 -20.00 2.89
C GLU A 130 -13.86 -20.68 2.50
N LYS A 131 -13.90 -22.00 2.21
CA LYS A 131 -12.73 -22.76 1.81
C LYS A 131 -12.16 -22.22 0.51
N LYS A 132 -13.02 -22.02 -0.49
CA LYS A 132 -12.62 -21.46 -1.77
C LYS A 132 -12.09 -20.03 -1.62
N ALA A 133 -12.71 -19.21 -0.77
CA ALA A 133 -12.24 -17.86 -0.47
C ALA A 133 -10.82 -17.87 0.11
N PHE A 134 -10.54 -18.81 1.01
CA PHE A 134 -9.19 -18.98 1.58
C PHE A 134 -8.16 -19.40 0.51
N GLU A 135 -8.48 -20.37 -0.33
CA GLU A 135 -7.59 -20.83 -1.42
C GLU A 135 -7.27 -19.73 -2.43
N LEU A 136 -8.18 -18.78 -2.64
CA LEU A 136 -7.97 -17.68 -3.58
C LEU A 136 -6.89 -16.68 -3.14
N HIS A 137 -6.48 -16.67 -1.89
CA HIS A 137 -5.35 -15.84 -1.44
C HIS A 137 -4.02 -16.28 -2.07
N GLU A 138 -3.79 -17.59 -2.23
CA GLU A 138 -2.61 -18.12 -2.93
C GLU A 138 -2.62 -17.67 -4.39
N THR A 139 -3.75 -17.85 -5.07
CA THR A 139 -3.88 -17.40 -6.47
C THR A 139 -3.71 -15.88 -6.59
N ALA A 140 -4.22 -15.09 -5.62
CA ALA A 140 -4.06 -13.63 -5.60
C ALA A 140 -2.59 -13.23 -5.40
N HIS A 141 -1.86 -13.97 -4.60
CA HIS A 141 -0.42 -13.78 -4.41
C HIS A 141 0.34 -13.98 -5.72
N ASP A 142 0.10 -15.09 -6.42
CA ASP A 142 0.72 -15.40 -7.71
C ASP A 142 0.40 -14.35 -8.80
N MET A 143 -0.79 -13.77 -8.74
CA MET A 143 -1.26 -12.77 -9.71
C MET A 143 -0.92 -11.32 -9.29
N CYS A 144 -0.33 -11.10 -8.12
CA CYS A 144 0.01 -9.77 -7.63
C CYS A 144 1.25 -9.23 -8.37
N PHE A 145 1.05 -8.25 -9.25
CA PHE A 145 2.13 -7.66 -10.05
C PHE A 145 3.24 -7.06 -9.20
N ILE A 146 2.91 -6.46 -8.07
CA ILE A 146 3.90 -5.84 -7.18
C ILE A 146 4.71 -6.93 -6.47
N ALA A 147 4.07 -7.99 -5.95
CA ALA A 147 4.78 -9.11 -5.34
C ALA A 147 5.69 -9.82 -6.35
N ALA A 148 5.23 -10.03 -7.59
CA ALA A 148 6.04 -10.60 -8.67
C ALA A 148 7.22 -9.71 -9.11
N SER A 149 7.23 -8.42 -8.73
CA SER A 149 8.25 -7.45 -9.10
C SER A 149 9.32 -7.22 -8.04
N VAL A 150 9.24 -7.91 -6.90
CA VAL A 150 10.20 -7.79 -5.79
C VAL A 150 10.94 -9.11 -5.56
N SER A 151 12.14 -9.04 -4.97
CA SER A 151 12.99 -10.21 -4.71
C SER A 151 12.98 -10.69 -3.27
N ILE A 152 12.16 -10.06 -2.42
CA ILE A 152 11.99 -10.45 -1.02
C ILE A 152 10.78 -11.36 -0.85
N PRO A 153 10.73 -12.21 0.18
CA PRO A 153 9.51 -12.95 0.52
C PRO A 153 8.35 -12.01 0.84
N VAL A 154 7.21 -12.24 0.18
CA VAL A 154 5.92 -11.62 0.51
C VAL A 154 5.01 -12.73 0.99
N LEU A 155 4.75 -12.77 2.29
CA LEU A 155 3.95 -13.79 2.96
C LEU A 155 2.52 -13.29 3.13
N HIS A 156 1.56 -14.22 3.29
CA HIS A 156 0.18 -13.86 3.64
C HIS A 156 -0.40 -14.84 4.66
N GLU A 157 -1.12 -14.29 5.64
CA GLU A 157 -1.73 -15.00 6.77
C GLU A 157 -3.23 -14.63 6.84
N PRO A 158 -4.05 -15.06 5.86
CA PRO A 158 -5.43 -14.62 5.75
C PRO A 158 -6.32 -15.23 6.83
N ARG A 159 -7.33 -14.45 7.25
CA ARG A 159 -8.44 -14.89 8.09
C ARG A 159 -9.75 -14.64 7.38
N ILE A 160 -10.60 -15.66 7.32
CA ILE A 160 -11.92 -15.58 6.69
C ILE A 160 -12.97 -15.74 7.77
N ARG A 161 -14.05 -14.99 7.67
CA ARG A 161 -15.27 -15.19 8.43
C ARG A 161 -16.50 -14.99 7.55
N ILE A 162 -17.57 -15.68 7.87
CA ILE A 162 -18.88 -15.46 7.26
C ILE A 162 -19.67 -14.50 8.15
N ASP A 163 -20.27 -13.49 7.55
CA ASP A 163 -21.21 -12.63 8.25
C ASP A 163 -22.43 -13.46 8.70
N GLN A 164 -22.63 -13.52 10.00
CA GLN A 164 -23.85 -14.15 10.55
C GLN A 164 -24.92 -13.06 10.56
N ALA A 165 -25.92 -13.18 9.71
CA ALA A 165 -27.03 -12.23 9.61
C ALA A 165 -27.60 -11.91 11.00
N GLY A 166 -27.22 -10.78 11.57
CA GLY A 166 -27.64 -10.33 12.90
C GLY A 166 -26.60 -9.57 13.73
N ASP A 167 -25.31 -9.64 13.40
CA ASP A 167 -24.31 -8.85 14.13
C ASP A 167 -24.10 -7.45 13.49
N GLN A 168 -24.87 -6.48 13.97
CA GLN A 168 -24.84 -5.08 13.50
C GLN A 168 -23.70 -4.25 14.13
N THR A 169 -22.58 -4.82 14.54
CA THR A 169 -21.55 -4.11 15.31
C THR A 169 -20.37 -3.56 14.49
N ALA A 170 -20.38 -3.67 13.16
CA ALA A 170 -19.33 -3.08 12.33
C ALA A 170 -19.83 -1.91 11.48
N LYS A 171 -20.19 -0.79 12.11
CA LYS A 171 -20.35 0.49 11.41
C LYS A 171 -18.98 1.16 11.35
N PRO A 172 -18.43 1.49 10.17
CA PRO A 172 -17.19 2.26 10.11
C PRO A 172 -17.41 3.61 10.79
N ALA A 173 -16.49 3.98 11.67
CA ALA A 173 -16.49 5.27 12.32
C ALA A 173 -16.35 6.38 11.27
N GLN A 174 -17.43 7.02 10.90
CA GLN A 174 -17.42 8.28 10.18
C GLN A 174 -16.81 9.33 11.11
N LYS A 175 -15.57 9.77 10.84
CA LYS A 175 -15.05 10.99 11.44
C LYS A 175 -15.91 12.16 10.95
N SER A 176 -16.76 12.66 11.82
CA SER A 176 -17.47 13.93 11.63
C SER A 176 -16.44 15.04 11.58
N THR A 177 -16.23 15.63 10.41
CA THR A 177 -15.62 16.95 10.27
C THR A 177 -16.68 17.98 10.63
N GLU A 178 -16.75 18.36 11.89
CA GLU A 178 -17.45 19.57 12.29
C GLU A 178 -16.58 20.77 11.91
N SER A 179 -17.00 21.45 10.85
CA SER A 179 -16.59 22.79 10.50
C SER A 179 -17.30 23.75 11.44
N GLU A 180 -16.63 24.24 12.47
CA GLU A 180 -17.10 25.43 13.19
C GLU A 180 -16.64 26.69 12.44
N ALA A 181 -17.56 27.23 11.65
CA ALA A 181 -17.54 28.65 11.30
C ALA A 181 -18.11 29.45 12.47
N ARG A 182 -17.38 30.44 12.95
CA ARG A 182 -17.93 31.48 13.82
C ARG A 182 -17.43 32.86 13.38
N PRO A 183 -18.25 33.89 13.64
CA PRO A 183 -18.34 35.16 12.91
C PRO A 183 -17.19 36.12 13.17
#